data_24533497c545ab2336fe9e2735629fd0
#
_entry.id   24533497c545ab2336fe9e2735629fd0
#
_cell.length_a   1.000
_cell.length_b   1.000
_cell.length_c   1.000
_cell.angle_alpha   90.00
_cell.angle_beta   90.00
_cell.angle_gamma   90.00
#
_symmetry.space_group_name_H-M   'P 1'
#
loop_
_entity.id
_entity.type
_entity.pdbx_description
1 polymer ?
#
loop_
_entity_poly.entity_id
_entity_poly.type
_entity_poly.pdbx_seq_one_letter_code
_entity_poly.pdbx_strand_id
1 'polypeptide(L)'
;MQIPSLLQIEAECHSGALAKRIGPISDDTLGYALQRQSPEPVFALHCEIARRLKRNGVLRSDWSRGLTVAAVDGIEICSSFTRCCDACMQREVQHKVRGEMRTEIQYYHRIVAVVLVSTPVPVPLGIRFQKDGETEVSCALALLQDLGKQLGRRFLDLLVGDALYLQAPFVREVERLGLDWAFTLKANQPELLREAERFTTGPPSGVRTDPAQELRWWHLPQVDWPVADRLVRVVKTVRTEHKRQVTVSPDGVHLRRSKSDVAQDSTNFYATNFELGAIPPLFIQQLSRSRWRIDVEVFQAITTDCHLKHPAVHQSTALVVLTMIRVLAYTLSLIFYQRQICSHARGRCDGFHEFAKHLAYWFIALSPNTG
;
A
#
# COMPACT_ATOMS: atom_id res chain seq x y z
N MET A 1 3.95 19.68 3.96
CA MET A 1 4.17 18.49 3.18
C MET A 1 3.65 18.52 1.76
N GLN A 2 3.06 19.61 1.38
CA GLN A 2 2.70 19.89 -0.01
C GLN A 2 3.80 20.66 -0.78
N ILE A 3 5.00 20.74 -0.21
CA ILE A 3 6.14 21.37 -0.87
C ILE A 3 6.95 20.25 -1.57
N PRO A 4 6.98 20.23 -2.91
CA PRO A 4 7.52 19.11 -3.67
C PRO A 4 9.05 19.08 -3.76
N SER A 5 9.75 20.21 -3.53
CA SER A 5 11.20 20.29 -3.69
C SER A 5 11.88 21.03 -2.54
N LEU A 6 13.18 20.75 -2.33
CA LEU A 6 13.99 21.48 -1.35
C LEU A 6 14.15 22.95 -1.73
N LEU A 7 14.29 23.25 -3.01
CA LEU A 7 14.37 24.63 -3.52
C LEU A 7 13.11 25.44 -3.18
N GLN A 8 11.94 24.81 -3.22
CA GLN A 8 10.70 25.49 -2.83
C GLN A 8 10.62 25.67 -1.31
N ILE A 9 11.17 24.74 -0.49
CA ILE A 9 11.31 24.93 0.96
C ILE A 9 12.22 26.13 1.23
N GLU A 10 13.35 26.25 0.52
CA GLU A 10 14.26 27.40 0.61
C GLU A 10 13.51 28.71 0.32
N ALA A 11 12.78 28.77 -0.79
CA ALA A 11 11.99 29.97 -1.15
C ALA A 11 10.99 30.35 -0.04
N GLU A 12 10.29 29.39 0.54
CA GLU A 12 9.37 29.61 1.65
C GLU A 12 10.09 30.04 2.95
N CYS A 13 11.32 29.58 3.19
CA CYS A 13 12.14 29.97 4.33
C CYS A 13 12.76 31.38 4.16
N HIS A 14 13.00 31.82 2.93
CA HIS A 14 13.57 33.16 2.67
C HIS A 14 12.53 34.27 2.63
N SER A 15 11.43 34.07 1.92
CA SER A 15 10.44 35.11 1.64
C SER A 15 9.00 34.69 1.82
N GLY A 16 8.76 33.41 2.06
CA GLY A 16 7.43 32.84 2.19
C GLY A 16 6.98 32.70 3.64
N ALA A 17 6.05 31.80 3.81
CA ALA A 17 5.35 31.57 5.07
C ALA A 17 6.21 30.94 6.17
N LEU A 18 7.28 30.24 5.81
CA LEU A 18 8.21 29.63 6.76
C LEU A 18 9.29 30.60 7.28
N ALA A 19 9.50 31.74 6.62
CA ALA A 19 10.55 32.70 6.95
C ALA A 19 10.53 33.15 8.41
N LYS A 20 9.35 33.42 8.97
CA LYS A 20 9.17 33.85 10.36
C LYS A 20 9.36 32.76 11.40
N ARG A 21 9.28 31.48 11.00
CA ARG A 21 9.31 30.34 11.93
C ARG A 21 10.64 29.62 11.95
N ILE A 22 11.25 29.46 10.79
CA ILE A 22 12.44 28.65 10.60
C ILE A 22 13.65 29.55 10.31
N GLY A 23 13.44 30.70 9.67
CA GLY A 23 14.50 31.55 9.15
C GLY A 23 15.06 31.03 7.83
N PRO A 24 16.04 31.74 7.24
CA PRO A 24 16.61 31.39 5.95
C PRO A 24 17.45 30.09 6.04
N ILE A 25 17.07 29.12 5.24
CA ILE A 25 17.78 27.84 5.07
C ILE A 25 17.85 27.55 3.58
N SER A 26 19.05 27.25 3.06
CA SER A 26 19.24 26.84 1.67
C SER A 26 18.84 25.39 1.44
N ASP A 27 18.48 25.06 0.19
CA ASP A 27 18.19 23.68 -0.25
C ASP A 27 19.40 22.77 -0.11
N ASP A 28 20.62 23.25 -0.35
CA ASP A 28 21.86 22.55 -0.10
C ASP A 28 22.03 22.19 1.38
N THR A 29 21.76 23.12 2.29
CA THR A 29 21.83 22.85 3.75
C THR A 29 20.85 21.77 4.15
N LEU A 30 19.63 21.80 3.62
CA LEU A 30 18.63 20.75 3.86
C LEU A 30 19.06 19.41 3.25
N GLY A 31 19.62 19.43 2.04
CA GLY A 31 20.15 18.25 1.37
C GLY A 31 21.28 17.61 2.20
N TYR A 32 22.26 18.38 2.64
CA TYR A 32 23.35 17.89 3.50
C TYR A 32 22.86 17.38 4.86
N ALA A 33 21.89 18.04 5.47
CA ALA A 33 21.29 17.57 6.72
C ALA A 33 20.63 16.21 6.54
N LEU A 34 19.85 16.01 5.47
CA LEU A 34 19.21 14.74 5.16
C LEU A 34 20.22 13.62 4.86
N GLN A 35 21.32 13.93 4.15
CA GLN A 35 22.38 12.96 3.84
C GLN A 35 23.10 12.43 5.06
N ARG A 36 23.20 13.25 6.12
CA ARG A 36 23.88 12.90 7.39
C ARG A 36 22.97 12.21 8.39
N GLN A 37 21.65 12.13 8.11
CA GLN A 37 20.72 11.44 9.00
C GLN A 37 20.75 9.94 8.74
N SER A 38 20.70 9.17 9.82
CA SER A 38 20.43 7.75 9.75
C SER A 38 18.91 7.51 9.57
N PRO A 39 18.46 6.58 8.72
CA PRO A 39 17.05 6.23 8.60
C PRO A 39 16.47 5.52 9.83
N GLU A 40 17.31 4.83 10.61
CA GLU A 40 16.87 3.97 11.73
C GLU A 40 16.10 4.72 12.83
N PRO A 41 16.47 5.94 13.26
CA PRO A 41 15.68 6.71 14.23
C PRO A 41 14.29 7.06 13.71
N VAL A 42 14.14 7.37 12.42
CA VAL A 42 12.84 7.67 11.81
C VAL A 42 11.97 6.42 11.78
N PHE A 43 12.56 5.28 11.42
CA PHE A 43 11.88 3.98 11.46
C PHE A 43 11.44 3.61 12.88
N ALA A 44 12.33 3.77 13.86
CA ALA A 44 12.02 3.51 15.26
C ALA A 44 10.88 4.40 15.79
N LEU A 45 10.87 5.69 15.42
CA LEU A 45 9.79 6.62 15.74
C LEU A 45 8.45 6.17 15.14
N HIS A 46 8.44 5.72 13.90
CA HIS A 46 7.25 5.17 13.24
C HIS A 46 6.68 3.97 14.01
N CYS A 47 7.54 3.04 14.38
CA CYS A 47 7.17 1.87 15.17
C CYS A 47 6.65 2.25 16.57
N GLU A 48 7.27 3.25 17.24
CA GLU A 48 6.81 3.72 18.54
C GLU A 48 5.42 4.36 18.45
N ILE A 49 5.16 5.15 17.42
CA ILE A 49 3.82 5.71 17.17
C ILE A 49 2.80 4.58 16.99
N ALA A 50 3.11 3.58 16.16
CA ALA A 50 2.24 2.43 15.94
C ALA A 50 1.94 1.67 17.26
N ARG A 51 2.94 1.47 18.12
CA ARG A 51 2.76 0.86 19.45
C ARG A 51 1.83 1.66 20.33
N ARG A 52 2.01 2.98 20.39
CA ARG A 52 1.14 3.88 21.16
C ARG A 52 -0.30 3.85 20.65
N LEU A 53 -0.49 3.88 19.34
CA LEU A 53 -1.81 3.78 18.72
C LEU A 53 -2.51 2.46 19.08
N LYS A 54 -1.78 1.33 19.02
CA LYS A 54 -2.33 0.02 19.42
C LYS A 54 -2.71 0.00 20.89
N ARG A 55 -1.81 0.44 21.78
CA ARG A 55 -2.05 0.51 23.25
C ARG A 55 -3.25 1.36 23.59
N ASN A 56 -3.44 2.48 22.90
CA ASN A 56 -4.54 3.41 23.11
C ASN A 56 -5.86 2.98 22.42
N GLY A 57 -5.90 1.77 21.84
CA GLY A 57 -7.10 1.24 21.18
C GLY A 57 -7.49 1.92 19.87
N VAL A 58 -6.63 2.81 19.33
CA VAL A 58 -6.87 3.56 18.08
C VAL A 58 -6.97 2.65 16.87
N LEU A 59 -6.29 1.49 16.93
CA LEU A 59 -6.17 0.56 15.80
C LEU A 59 -7.26 -0.53 15.80
N ARG A 60 -8.26 -0.44 16.70
CA ARG A 60 -9.34 -1.43 16.77
C ARG A 60 -10.35 -1.22 15.65
N SER A 61 -10.80 -2.32 15.08
CA SER A 61 -11.85 -2.35 14.08
C SER A 61 -12.67 -3.63 14.20
N ASP A 62 -13.99 -3.50 14.11
CA ASP A 62 -14.90 -4.63 14.33
C ASP A 62 -14.86 -5.63 13.16
N TRP A 63 -14.62 -5.16 11.92
CA TRP A 63 -14.64 -6.04 10.76
C TRP A 63 -13.56 -7.12 10.78
N SER A 64 -12.41 -6.86 11.39
CA SER A 64 -11.28 -7.79 11.48
C SER A 64 -11.42 -8.82 12.60
N ARG A 65 -12.52 -8.80 13.35
CA ARG A 65 -12.78 -9.70 14.49
C ARG A 65 -11.68 -9.69 15.54
N GLY A 66 -11.06 -8.54 15.73
CA GLY A 66 -9.95 -8.35 16.67
C GLY A 66 -8.57 -8.67 16.11
N LEU A 67 -8.46 -9.21 14.90
CA LEU A 67 -7.15 -9.48 14.27
C LEU A 67 -6.49 -8.16 13.84
N THR A 68 -5.19 -8.09 14.09
CA THR A 68 -4.34 -7.02 13.57
C THR A 68 -3.74 -7.48 12.25
N VAL A 69 -4.32 -7.01 11.13
CA VAL A 69 -3.96 -7.43 9.78
C VAL A 69 -3.10 -6.38 9.11
N ALA A 70 -1.97 -6.78 8.57
CA ALA A 70 -1.13 -5.94 7.73
C ALA A 70 -1.14 -6.41 6.27
N ALA A 71 -1.10 -5.46 5.35
CA ALA A 71 -0.84 -5.72 3.93
C ALA A 71 0.61 -5.40 3.60
N VAL A 72 1.20 -6.18 2.69
CA VAL A 72 2.52 -5.93 2.11
C VAL A 72 2.38 -5.75 0.60
N ASP A 73 3.04 -4.72 0.07
CA ASP A 73 3.09 -4.46 -1.37
C ASP A 73 4.26 -3.53 -1.71
N GLY A 74 4.68 -3.55 -2.99
CA GLY A 74 5.75 -2.72 -3.51
C GLY A 74 5.24 -1.63 -4.46
N ILE A 75 5.92 -0.48 -4.47
CA ILE A 75 5.64 0.61 -5.40
C ILE A 75 6.93 1.23 -5.95
N GLU A 76 6.95 1.53 -7.23
CA GLU A 76 7.98 2.37 -7.85
C GLU A 76 7.71 3.83 -7.51
N ILE A 77 8.70 4.52 -6.95
CA ILE A 77 8.54 5.89 -6.46
C ILE A 77 9.11 6.95 -7.39
N CYS A 78 10.13 6.62 -8.15
CA CYS A 78 10.70 7.52 -9.16
C CYS A 78 11.48 6.74 -10.20
N SER A 79 11.57 7.31 -11.39
CA SER A 79 12.44 6.82 -12.45
C SER A 79 12.96 7.98 -13.31
N SER A 80 14.13 7.79 -13.92
CA SER A 80 14.80 8.80 -14.77
C SER A 80 15.72 8.13 -15.76
N PHE A 81 15.89 8.73 -16.92
CA PHE A 81 16.91 8.33 -17.91
C PHE A 81 18.21 9.13 -17.76
N THR A 82 18.20 10.20 -16.94
CA THR A 82 19.35 11.13 -16.82
C THR A 82 19.88 11.25 -15.42
N ARG A 83 19.01 11.09 -14.39
CA ARG A 83 19.40 11.22 -13.00
C ARG A 83 19.58 9.84 -12.39
N CYS A 84 20.74 9.61 -11.79
CA CYS A 84 21.05 8.38 -11.05
C CYS A 84 21.77 8.71 -9.73
N CYS A 85 21.71 7.78 -8.80
CA CYS A 85 22.54 7.73 -7.60
C CYS A 85 23.09 6.31 -7.43
N ASP A 86 23.97 6.11 -6.47
CA ASP A 86 24.64 4.85 -6.17
C ASP A 86 23.70 3.71 -5.74
N ALA A 87 22.47 4.04 -5.31
CA ALA A 87 21.45 3.08 -4.89
C ALA A 87 20.32 2.90 -5.91
N CYS A 88 20.43 3.49 -7.12
CA CYS A 88 19.45 3.27 -8.17
C CYS A 88 19.50 1.83 -8.70
N MET A 89 18.33 1.22 -8.86
CA MET A 89 18.15 0.06 -9.72
C MET A 89 18.14 0.48 -11.19
N GLN A 90 18.46 -0.44 -12.08
CA GLN A 90 18.57 -0.18 -13.51
C GLN A 90 17.75 -1.17 -14.32
N ARG A 91 17.18 -0.71 -15.43
CA ARG A 91 16.53 -1.57 -16.43
C ARG A 91 16.68 -0.98 -17.83
N GLU A 92 16.77 -1.83 -18.81
CA GLU A 92 16.67 -1.42 -20.21
C GLU A 92 15.21 -1.20 -20.58
N VAL A 93 14.91 -0.05 -21.17
CA VAL A 93 13.58 0.32 -21.64
C VAL A 93 13.62 0.77 -23.07
N GLN A 94 12.74 0.19 -23.88
CA GLN A 94 12.51 0.67 -25.23
C GLN A 94 11.43 1.72 -25.22
N HIS A 95 11.74 2.93 -25.65
CA HIS A 95 10.80 4.02 -25.75
C HIS A 95 11.00 4.85 -27.02
N LYS A 96 9.97 5.62 -27.40
CA LYS A 96 10.02 6.45 -28.57
C LYS A 96 10.64 7.81 -28.27
N VAL A 97 11.77 8.14 -28.92
CA VAL A 97 12.41 9.45 -28.86
C VAL A 97 12.36 10.07 -30.25
N ARG A 98 11.66 11.19 -30.40
CA ARG A 98 11.49 11.91 -31.70
C ARG A 98 11.04 11.00 -32.88
N GLY A 99 10.20 9.99 -32.56
CA GLY A 99 9.67 9.07 -33.59
C GLY A 99 10.45 7.78 -33.77
N GLU A 100 11.68 7.67 -33.28
CA GLU A 100 12.53 6.48 -33.34
C GLU A 100 12.47 5.67 -32.05
N MET A 101 12.47 4.34 -32.17
CA MET A 101 12.60 3.45 -31.01
C MET A 101 14.06 3.44 -30.54
N ARG A 102 14.28 3.77 -29.28
CA ARG A 102 15.61 3.70 -28.65
C ARG A 102 15.55 2.84 -27.40
N THR A 103 16.62 2.09 -27.18
CA THR A 103 16.85 1.36 -25.93
C THR A 103 17.77 2.22 -25.07
N GLU A 104 17.27 2.62 -23.90
CA GLU A 104 18.02 3.42 -22.94
C GLU A 104 17.93 2.80 -21.55
N ILE A 105 18.97 3.03 -20.73
CA ILE A 105 18.96 2.60 -19.33
C ILE A 105 18.10 3.56 -18.53
N GLN A 106 17.08 3.01 -17.88
CA GLN A 106 16.26 3.75 -16.92
C GLN A 106 16.70 3.41 -15.50
N TYR A 107 17.04 4.44 -14.74
CA TYR A 107 17.35 4.37 -13.31
C TYR A 107 16.07 4.57 -12.52
N TYR A 108 15.84 3.74 -11.49
CA TYR A 108 14.61 3.83 -10.71
C TYR A 108 14.79 3.39 -9.26
N HIS A 109 13.85 3.79 -8.40
CA HIS A 109 13.76 3.32 -7.02
C HIS A 109 12.39 2.71 -6.77
N ARG A 110 12.39 1.63 -5.99
CA ARG A 110 11.18 0.98 -5.47
C ARG A 110 11.25 0.91 -3.96
N ILE A 111 10.08 0.97 -3.33
CA ILE A 111 9.93 0.68 -1.91
C ILE A 111 8.94 -0.46 -1.74
N VAL A 112 9.13 -1.23 -0.68
CA VAL A 112 8.12 -2.12 -0.13
C VAL A 112 7.58 -1.47 1.13
N ALA A 113 6.27 -1.54 1.31
CA ALA A 113 5.59 -1.03 2.50
C ALA A 113 4.82 -2.14 3.21
N VAL A 114 4.76 -2.06 4.53
CA VAL A 114 3.86 -2.85 5.36
C VAL A 114 2.88 -1.89 6.02
N VAL A 115 1.58 -2.11 5.79
CA VAL A 115 0.51 -1.20 6.17
C VAL A 115 -0.55 -1.95 6.96
N LEU A 116 -0.96 -1.45 8.11
CA LEU A 116 -2.12 -1.96 8.83
C LEU A 116 -3.38 -1.65 8.04
N VAL A 117 -4.12 -2.69 7.66
CA VAL A 117 -5.36 -2.60 6.87
C VAL A 117 -6.60 -2.98 7.66
N SER A 118 -6.45 -3.56 8.86
CA SER A 118 -7.56 -3.88 9.77
C SER A 118 -8.08 -2.68 10.57
N THR A 119 -7.49 -1.54 10.41
CA THR A 119 -7.81 -0.31 11.14
C THR A 119 -8.88 0.50 10.40
N PRO A 120 -9.60 1.42 11.07
CA PRO A 120 -10.56 2.32 10.41
C PRO A 120 -9.94 3.08 9.23
N VAL A 121 -8.69 3.52 9.39
CA VAL A 121 -7.85 4.04 8.29
C VAL A 121 -6.57 3.25 8.23
N PRO A 122 -6.04 2.95 7.03
CA PRO A 122 -4.78 2.22 6.89
C PRO A 122 -3.62 3.01 7.50
N VAL A 123 -2.77 2.32 8.26
CA VAL A 123 -1.63 2.94 8.94
C VAL A 123 -0.33 2.29 8.46
N PRO A 124 0.52 3.01 7.71
CA PRO A 124 1.85 2.52 7.38
C PRO A 124 2.64 2.21 8.65
N LEU A 125 3.20 1.00 8.73
CA LEU A 125 4.09 0.59 9.82
C LEU A 125 5.55 0.87 9.51
N GLY A 126 5.90 0.80 8.23
CA GLY A 126 7.24 1.06 7.75
C GLY A 126 7.35 0.86 6.25
N ILE A 127 8.43 1.39 5.71
CA ILE A 127 8.85 1.22 4.32
C ILE A 127 10.31 0.80 4.28
N ARG A 128 10.69 0.08 3.22
CA ARG A 128 12.07 -0.27 2.93
C ARG A 128 12.36 -0.07 1.44
N PHE A 129 13.49 0.56 1.13
CA PHE A 129 13.95 0.67 -0.25
C PHE A 129 14.52 -0.67 -0.71
N GLN A 130 14.09 -1.12 -1.86
CA GLN A 130 14.64 -2.29 -2.54
C GLN A 130 16.02 -1.93 -3.07
N LYS A 131 17.00 -2.81 -2.80
CA LYS A 131 18.37 -2.65 -3.28
C LYS A 131 18.53 -3.28 -4.66
N ASP A 132 19.56 -2.86 -5.37
CA ASP A 132 19.93 -3.51 -6.62
C ASP A 132 20.25 -5.01 -6.40
N GLY A 133 19.75 -5.87 -7.28
CA GLY A 133 19.83 -7.32 -7.13
C GLY A 133 18.89 -7.94 -6.08
N GLU A 134 18.21 -7.16 -5.25
CA GLU A 134 17.21 -7.64 -4.30
C GLU A 134 15.85 -7.82 -4.98
N THR A 135 15.14 -8.89 -4.67
CA THR A 135 13.75 -9.07 -5.11
C THR A 135 12.80 -8.30 -4.19
N GLU A 136 11.61 -7.96 -4.69
CA GLU A 136 10.56 -7.35 -3.87
C GLU A 136 10.21 -8.23 -2.66
N VAL A 137 10.16 -9.55 -2.85
CA VAL A 137 9.85 -10.52 -1.79
C VAL A 137 10.93 -10.57 -0.71
N SER A 138 12.22 -10.53 -1.09
CA SER A 138 13.32 -10.49 -0.11
C SER A 138 13.38 -9.16 0.63
N CYS A 139 13.07 -8.05 -0.04
CA CYS A 139 12.93 -6.73 0.57
C CYS A 139 11.78 -6.70 1.60
N ALA A 140 10.63 -7.29 1.24
CA ALA A 140 9.49 -7.42 2.13
C ALA A 140 9.82 -8.24 3.39
N LEU A 141 10.53 -9.34 3.21
CA LEU A 141 10.94 -10.19 4.33
C LEU A 141 11.88 -9.46 5.29
N ALA A 142 12.87 -8.74 4.76
CA ALA A 142 13.77 -7.92 5.58
C ALA A 142 13.00 -6.85 6.37
N LEU A 143 12.03 -6.17 5.72
CA LEU A 143 11.17 -5.20 6.40
C LEU A 143 10.34 -5.85 7.52
N LEU A 144 9.74 -7.02 7.27
CA LEU A 144 8.97 -7.75 8.29
C LEU A 144 9.83 -8.18 9.49
N GLN A 145 11.07 -8.62 9.24
CA GLN A 145 12.03 -8.96 10.30
C GLN A 145 12.38 -7.72 11.15
N ASP A 146 12.62 -6.57 10.53
CA ASP A 146 12.93 -5.33 11.24
C ASP A 146 11.71 -4.81 12.02
N LEU A 147 10.49 -4.90 11.46
CA LEU A 147 9.25 -4.64 12.17
C LEU A 147 9.05 -5.58 13.36
N GLY A 148 9.34 -6.86 13.18
CA GLY A 148 9.25 -7.86 14.25
C GLY A 148 10.20 -7.56 15.43
N LYS A 149 11.44 -7.09 15.16
CA LYS A 149 12.39 -6.64 16.20
C LYS A 149 11.86 -5.41 16.94
N GLN A 150 11.32 -4.44 16.21
CA GLN A 150 10.84 -3.18 16.78
C GLN A 150 9.49 -3.31 17.49
N LEU A 151 8.51 -3.95 16.89
CA LEU A 151 7.12 -4.01 17.39
C LEU A 151 6.87 -5.22 18.30
N GLY A 152 7.66 -6.29 18.18
CA GLY A 152 7.48 -7.55 18.86
C GLY A 152 6.49 -8.50 18.16
N ARG A 153 6.63 -9.81 18.44
CA ARG A 153 5.90 -10.90 17.76
C ARG A 153 4.37 -10.84 17.85
N ARG A 154 3.82 -10.18 18.88
CA ARG A 154 2.37 -10.10 19.10
C ARG A 154 1.73 -8.81 18.57
N PHE A 155 2.48 -8.05 17.80
CA PHE A 155 1.93 -6.78 17.28
C PHE A 155 1.02 -7.03 16.08
N LEU A 156 1.39 -7.93 15.20
CA LEU A 156 0.60 -8.37 14.04
C LEU A 156 0.11 -9.80 14.27
N ASP A 157 -1.07 -10.12 13.74
CA ASP A 157 -1.62 -11.46 13.75
C ASP A 157 -1.56 -12.08 12.35
N LEU A 158 -1.75 -11.28 11.30
CA LEU A 158 -1.91 -11.78 9.94
C LEU A 158 -1.29 -10.84 8.91
N LEU A 159 -0.67 -11.44 7.89
CA LEU A 159 -0.15 -10.75 6.71
C LEU A 159 -1.00 -11.09 5.48
N VAL A 160 -1.39 -10.07 4.72
CA VAL A 160 -2.04 -10.22 3.41
C VAL A 160 -1.17 -9.61 2.31
N GLY A 161 -1.22 -10.19 1.12
CA GLY A 161 -0.45 -9.73 -0.03
C GLY A 161 -1.04 -10.27 -1.34
N ASP A 162 -0.43 -9.89 -2.43
CA ASP A 162 -0.79 -10.42 -3.73
C ASP A 162 -0.16 -11.82 -3.98
N ALA A 163 -0.32 -12.34 -5.19
CA ALA A 163 0.20 -13.64 -5.54
C ALA A 163 1.75 -13.71 -5.56
N LEU A 164 2.43 -12.58 -5.72
CA LEU A 164 3.89 -12.53 -5.70
C LEU A 164 4.46 -13.08 -4.38
N TYR A 165 3.77 -12.82 -3.27
CA TYR A 165 4.19 -13.23 -1.93
C TYR A 165 3.80 -14.68 -1.59
N LEU A 166 2.97 -15.35 -2.40
CA LEU A 166 2.67 -16.77 -2.22
C LEU A 166 3.83 -17.62 -2.75
N GLN A 167 4.90 -17.69 -1.97
CA GLN A 167 6.11 -18.46 -2.26
C GLN A 167 6.50 -19.26 -1.01
N ALA A 168 6.85 -20.55 -1.17
CA ALA A 168 7.15 -21.43 -0.04
C ALA A 168 8.22 -20.88 0.92
N PRO A 169 9.35 -20.33 0.44
CA PRO A 169 10.34 -19.73 1.36
C PRO A 169 9.78 -18.52 2.13
N PHE A 170 8.98 -17.67 1.47
CA PHE A 170 8.42 -16.47 2.10
C PHE A 170 7.41 -16.84 3.19
N VAL A 171 6.47 -17.73 2.90
CA VAL A 171 5.43 -18.10 3.89
C VAL A 171 6.04 -18.81 5.11
N ARG A 172 7.09 -19.63 4.93
CA ARG A 172 7.81 -20.26 6.06
C ARG A 172 8.42 -19.20 6.99
N GLU A 173 9.00 -18.15 6.43
CA GLU A 173 9.59 -17.06 7.22
C GLU A 173 8.52 -16.20 7.90
N VAL A 174 7.39 -15.93 7.23
CA VAL A 174 6.24 -15.23 7.82
C VAL A 174 5.72 -15.99 9.04
N GLU A 175 5.57 -17.33 8.94
CA GLU A 175 5.16 -18.18 10.05
C GLU A 175 6.22 -18.24 11.17
N ARG A 176 7.51 -18.25 10.81
CA ARG A 176 8.60 -18.18 11.81
C ARG A 176 8.56 -16.88 12.61
N LEU A 177 8.07 -15.80 12.01
CA LEU A 177 7.81 -14.53 12.70
C LEU A 177 6.55 -14.60 13.59
N GLY A 178 5.79 -15.70 13.55
CA GLY A 178 4.57 -15.91 14.32
C GLY A 178 3.34 -15.26 13.70
N LEU A 179 3.32 -15.07 12.39
CA LEU A 179 2.21 -14.47 11.64
C LEU A 179 1.47 -15.55 10.85
N ASP A 180 0.15 -15.46 10.86
CA ASP A 180 -0.67 -16.12 9.85
C ASP A 180 -0.64 -15.33 8.54
N TRP A 181 -1.09 -15.95 7.46
CA TRP A 181 -1.09 -15.29 6.16
C TRP A 181 -2.32 -15.65 5.33
N ALA A 182 -2.72 -14.75 4.42
CA ALA A 182 -3.73 -14.99 3.41
C ALA A 182 -3.34 -14.25 2.12
N PHE A 183 -2.93 -15.00 1.09
CA PHE A 183 -2.44 -14.47 -0.17
C PHE A 183 -3.33 -14.88 -1.34
N THR A 184 -3.33 -14.05 -2.39
CA THR A 184 -3.97 -14.40 -3.64
C THR A 184 -3.21 -15.57 -4.30
N LEU A 185 -3.93 -16.60 -4.75
CA LEU A 185 -3.37 -17.71 -5.52
C LEU A 185 -3.60 -17.46 -7.00
N LYS A 186 -2.54 -17.51 -7.79
CA LYS A 186 -2.53 -17.35 -9.26
C LYS A 186 -1.57 -18.35 -9.92
N ALA A 187 -1.34 -18.17 -11.21
CA ALA A 187 -0.49 -19.03 -12.04
C ALA A 187 1.00 -19.10 -11.61
N ASN A 188 1.45 -18.23 -10.68
CA ASN A 188 2.78 -18.34 -10.07
C ASN A 188 2.93 -19.61 -9.18
N GLN A 189 1.81 -20.24 -8.78
CA GLN A 189 1.76 -21.53 -8.11
C GLN A 189 0.89 -22.49 -8.92
N PRO A 190 1.40 -23.00 -10.07
CA PRO A 190 0.58 -23.69 -11.07
C PRO A 190 0.02 -25.02 -10.57
N GLU A 191 0.75 -25.75 -9.75
CA GLU A 191 0.30 -27.04 -9.20
C GLU A 191 -0.82 -26.85 -8.19
N LEU A 192 -0.63 -25.95 -7.23
CA LEU A 192 -1.63 -25.62 -6.23
C LEU A 192 -2.90 -25.06 -6.88
N LEU A 193 -2.75 -24.18 -7.89
CA LEU A 193 -3.90 -23.62 -8.62
C LEU A 193 -4.68 -24.71 -9.37
N ARG A 194 -3.98 -25.59 -10.11
CA ARG A 194 -4.60 -26.68 -10.86
C ARG A 194 -5.37 -27.63 -9.94
N GLU A 195 -4.80 -27.96 -8.78
CA GLU A 195 -5.45 -28.81 -7.79
C GLU A 195 -6.70 -28.12 -7.21
N ALA A 196 -6.60 -26.84 -6.88
CA ALA A 196 -7.74 -26.06 -6.43
C ALA A 196 -8.85 -25.94 -7.51
N GLU A 197 -8.50 -25.76 -8.77
CA GLU A 197 -9.44 -25.75 -9.89
C GLU A 197 -10.16 -27.09 -10.05
N ARG A 198 -9.41 -28.20 -9.97
CA ARG A 198 -9.95 -29.56 -10.05
C ARG A 198 -11.01 -29.83 -8.99
N PHE A 199 -10.77 -29.44 -7.76
CA PHE A 199 -11.72 -29.66 -6.65
C PHE A 199 -12.87 -28.65 -6.62
N THR A 200 -12.88 -27.64 -7.46
CA THR A 200 -13.93 -26.63 -7.52
C THR A 200 -14.78 -26.68 -8.79
N THR A 201 -14.82 -27.83 -9.46
CA THR A 201 -15.70 -28.09 -10.63
C THR A 201 -17.15 -28.40 -10.24
N GLY A 202 -17.39 -28.84 -8.99
CA GLY A 202 -18.70 -29.16 -8.44
C GLY A 202 -19.49 -27.93 -7.98
N PRO A 203 -20.64 -28.15 -7.35
CA PRO A 203 -21.47 -27.07 -6.83
C PRO A 203 -20.71 -26.23 -5.80
N PRO A 204 -21.03 -24.91 -5.70
CA PRO A 204 -20.39 -24.06 -4.72
C PRO A 204 -20.71 -24.47 -3.27
N SER A 205 -19.80 -24.22 -2.35
CA SER A 205 -20.03 -24.40 -0.91
C SER A 205 -21.06 -23.43 -0.36
N GLY A 206 -21.32 -22.35 -1.06
CA GLY A 206 -22.38 -21.40 -0.75
C GLY A 206 -22.51 -20.32 -1.81
N VAL A 207 -23.67 -19.65 -1.76
CA VAL A 207 -24.04 -18.56 -2.66
C VAL A 207 -24.62 -17.41 -1.83
N ARG A 208 -24.24 -16.18 -2.16
CA ARG A 208 -24.88 -14.96 -1.65
C ARG A 208 -25.27 -14.08 -2.82
N THR A 209 -26.56 -13.75 -2.88
CA THR A 209 -27.11 -12.90 -3.93
C THR A 209 -27.53 -11.56 -3.32
N ASP A 210 -26.98 -10.49 -3.85
CA ASP A 210 -27.35 -9.11 -3.59
C ASP A 210 -27.99 -8.52 -4.88
N PRO A 211 -28.77 -7.43 -4.83
CA PRO A 211 -29.47 -6.90 -6.03
C PRO A 211 -28.54 -6.57 -7.22
N ALA A 212 -27.27 -6.26 -6.99
CA ALA A 212 -26.30 -5.88 -8.01
C ALA A 212 -25.28 -6.95 -8.35
N GLN A 213 -25.18 -8.01 -7.55
CA GLN A 213 -24.12 -9.00 -7.70
C GLN A 213 -24.51 -10.36 -7.11
N GLU A 214 -23.98 -11.42 -7.67
CA GLU A 214 -23.98 -12.75 -7.09
C GLU A 214 -22.54 -13.15 -6.72
N LEU A 215 -22.35 -13.71 -5.52
CA LEU A 215 -21.08 -14.24 -5.05
C LEU A 215 -21.22 -15.72 -4.74
N ARG A 216 -20.54 -16.55 -5.49
CA ARG A 216 -20.41 -18.00 -5.27
C ARG A 216 -19.02 -18.28 -4.70
N TRP A 217 -18.92 -19.24 -3.75
CA TRP A 217 -17.64 -19.64 -3.21
C TRP A 217 -17.52 -21.14 -3.03
N TRP A 218 -16.29 -21.65 -3.17
CA TRP A 218 -15.88 -23.01 -2.87
C TRP A 218 -14.85 -22.96 -1.76
N HIS A 219 -14.96 -23.88 -0.83
CA HIS A 219 -14.08 -23.97 0.32
C HIS A 219 -13.36 -25.30 0.30
N LEU A 220 -12.04 -25.26 0.15
CA LEU A 220 -11.17 -26.41 0.18
C LEU A 220 -10.34 -26.35 1.46
N PRO A 221 -10.63 -27.19 2.47
CA PRO A 221 -9.98 -27.12 3.77
C PRO A 221 -8.51 -27.51 3.73
N GLN A 222 -8.15 -28.44 2.84
CA GLN A 222 -6.82 -29.03 2.72
C GLN A 222 -6.52 -29.30 1.25
N VAL A 223 -5.63 -28.51 0.68
CA VAL A 223 -5.10 -28.68 -0.68
C VAL A 223 -3.61 -28.87 -0.56
N ASP A 224 -3.09 -29.88 -1.22
CA ASP A 224 -1.67 -30.15 -1.23
C ASP A 224 -0.90 -29.04 -1.97
N TRP A 225 0.15 -28.54 -1.33
CA TRP A 225 1.09 -27.58 -1.91
C TRP A 225 2.49 -28.20 -1.93
N PRO A 226 2.84 -28.97 -2.97
CA PRO A 226 4.05 -29.79 -2.98
C PRO A 226 5.35 -28.98 -2.81
N VAL A 227 5.43 -27.81 -3.44
CA VAL A 227 6.62 -26.93 -3.34
C VAL A 227 6.88 -26.47 -1.90
N ALA A 228 5.84 -26.36 -1.10
CA ALA A 228 5.94 -25.99 0.31
C ALA A 228 5.98 -27.19 1.26
N ASP A 229 5.75 -28.41 0.74
CA ASP A 229 5.66 -29.66 1.50
C ASP A 229 4.61 -29.57 2.63
N ARG A 230 3.40 -29.13 2.26
CA ARG A 230 2.33 -28.91 3.24
C ARG A 230 0.94 -28.81 2.61
N LEU A 231 -0.06 -29.00 3.46
CA LEU A 231 -1.45 -28.71 3.14
C LEU A 231 -1.76 -27.25 3.45
N VAL A 232 -2.54 -26.62 2.59
CA VAL A 232 -3.04 -25.24 2.77
C VAL A 232 -4.54 -25.18 2.53
N ARG A 233 -5.18 -24.23 3.14
CA ARG A 233 -6.58 -23.95 2.93
C ARG A 233 -6.75 -23.03 1.73
N VAL A 234 -7.67 -23.37 0.81
CA VAL A 234 -7.95 -22.55 -0.38
C VAL A 234 -9.43 -22.18 -0.42
N VAL A 235 -9.70 -20.94 -0.77
CA VAL A 235 -11.05 -20.42 -1.05
C VAL A 235 -11.08 -19.88 -2.46
N LYS A 236 -11.96 -20.43 -3.31
CA LYS A 236 -12.30 -19.88 -4.61
C LYS A 236 -13.55 -19.03 -4.47
N THR A 237 -13.57 -17.89 -5.13
CA THR A 237 -14.77 -17.05 -5.26
C THR A 237 -15.01 -16.69 -6.70
N VAL A 238 -16.26 -16.74 -7.10
CA VAL A 238 -16.74 -16.22 -8.40
C VAL A 238 -17.77 -15.15 -8.10
N ARG A 239 -17.48 -13.93 -8.54
CA ARG A 239 -18.40 -12.81 -8.44
C ARG A 239 -18.94 -12.50 -9.81
N THR A 240 -20.24 -12.52 -9.94
CA THR A 240 -20.98 -12.09 -11.13
C THR A 240 -21.57 -10.71 -10.86
N GLU A 241 -21.13 -9.70 -11.60
CA GLU A 241 -21.64 -8.33 -11.52
C GLU A 241 -22.49 -8.05 -12.76
N HIS A 242 -23.70 -7.52 -12.56
CA HIS A 242 -24.56 -7.06 -13.63
C HIS A 242 -24.25 -5.59 -13.93
N LYS A 243 -23.51 -5.33 -15.01
CA LYS A 243 -23.14 -3.98 -15.42
C LYS A 243 -23.99 -3.51 -16.58
N ARG A 244 -24.54 -2.31 -16.43
CA ARG A 244 -25.23 -1.63 -17.52
C ARG A 244 -24.18 -1.06 -18.48
N GLN A 245 -24.03 -1.70 -19.63
CA GLN A 245 -23.14 -1.20 -20.69
C GLN A 245 -23.92 -0.25 -21.61
N VAL A 246 -23.37 0.93 -21.83
CA VAL A 246 -23.89 1.89 -22.81
C VAL A 246 -23.01 1.84 -24.03
N THR A 247 -23.54 1.30 -25.11
CA THR A 247 -22.86 1.29 -26.43
C THR A 247 -23.35 2.48 -27.22
N VAL A 248 -22.39 3.26 -27.75
CA VAL A 248 -22.69 4.36 -28.66
C VAL A 248 -22.24 3.94 -30.05
N SER A 249 -23.19 3.78 -30.96
CA SER A 249 -22.90 3.46 -32.36
C SER A 249 -23.36 4.63 -33.25
N PRO A 250 -22.58 4.97 -34.31
CA PRO A 250 -23.03 5.92 -35.30
C PRO A 250 -24.15 5.28 -36.16
N ASP A 251 -25.28 5.98 -36.24
CA ASP A 251 -26.40 5.62 -37.11
C ASP A 251 -26.57 6.77 -38.13
N GLY A 252 -25.66 6.80 -39.12
CA GLY A 252 -25.63 7.87 -40.11
C GLY A 252 -25.34 9.27 -39.55
N VAL A 253 -26.39 10.02 -39.22
CA VAL A 253 -26.26 11.42 -38.73
C VAL A 253 -26.32 11.52 -37.21
N HIS A 254 -26.78 10.47 -36.50
CA HIS A 254 -27.03 10.52 -35.06
C HIS A 254 -26.26 9.43 -34.29
N LEU A 255 -25.83 9.74 -33.07
CA LEU A 255 -25.27 8.76 -32.11
C LEU A 255 -26.41 8.05 -31.39
N ARG A 256 -26.59 6.76 -31.65
CA ARG A 256 -27.58 5.92 -30.98
C ARG A 256 -26.96 5.31 -29.71
N ARG A 257 -27.61 5.52 -28.58
CA ARG A 257 -27.24 4.90 -27.28
C ARG A 257 -28.10 3.68 -27.05
N SER A 258 -27.49 2.50 -27.02
CA SER A 258 -28.16 1.28 -26.56
C SER A 258 -27.66 0.92 -25.15
N LYS A 259 -28.55 0.44 -24.29
CA LYS A 259 -28.23 -0.05 -22.95
C LYS A 259 -28.43 -1.56 -22.95
N SER A 260 -27.39 -2.30 -22.59
CA SER A 260 -27.47 -3.76 -22.40
C SER A 260 -26.96 -4.10 -21.00
N ASP A 261 -27.62 -5.05 -20.34
CA ASP A 261 -27.12 -5.60 -19.09
C ASP A 261 -26.14 -6.75 -19.43
N VAL A 262 -24.88 -6.59 -19.02
CA VAL A 262 -23.84 -7.59 -19.25
C VAL A 262 -23.41 -8.16 -17.91
N ALA A 263 -23.52 -9.48 -17.77
CA ALA A 263 -22.97 -10.21 -16.64
C ALA A 263 -21.46 -10.36 -16.83
N GLN A 264 -20.68 -9.94 -15.85
CA GLN A 264 -19.21 -10.07 -15.84
C GLN A 264 -18.80 -10.93 -14.66
N ASP A 265 -18.19 -12.08 -14.94
CA ASP A 265 -17.63 -12.95 -13.93
C ASP A 265 -16.19 -12.56 -13.59
N SER A 266 -15.87 -12.53 -12.30
CA SER A 266 -14.50 -12.41 -11.80
C SER A 266 -14.19 -13.56 -10.86
N THR A 267 -13.22 -14.41 -11.23
CA THR A 267 -12.77 -15.54 -10.42
C THR A 267 -11.51 -15.20 -9.69
N ASN A 268 -11.47 -15.51 -8.38
CA ASN A 268 -10.30 -15.33 -7.54
C ASN A 268 -10.10 -16.54 -6.64
N PHE A 269 -8.83 -16.88 -6.41
CA PHE A 269 -8.42 -17.91 -5.46
C PHE A 269 -7.56 -17.27 -4.35
N TYR A 270 -7.74 -17.73 -3.13
CA TYR A 270 -7.01 -17.29 -1.94
C TYR A 270 -6.50 -18.51 -1.19
N ALA A 271 -5.19 -18.50 -0.89
CA ALA A 271 -4.55 -19.51 -0.05
C ALA A 271 -4.22 -18.95 1.32
N THR A 272 -4.29 -19.77 2.37
CA THR A 272 -4.02 -19.37 3.75
C THR A 272 -3.60 -20.55 4.60
N ASN A 273 -2.85 -20.28 5.68
CA ASN A 273 -2.53 -21.25 6.72
C ASN A 273 -3.56 -21.29 7.88
N PHE A 274 -4.57 -20.44 7.87
CA PHE A 274 -5.61 -20.49 8.90
C PHE A 274 -6.32 -21.83 8.96
N GLU A 275 -6.41 -22.39 10.14
CA GLU A 275 -7.08 -23.66 10.38
C GLU A 275 -8.59 -23.61 10.10
N LEU A 276 -9.13 -24.80 9.80
CA LEU A 276 -10.55 -25.01 9.62
C LEU A 276 -11.31 -24.73 10.93
N GLY A 277 -12.39 -23.95 10.87
CA GLY A 277 -13.22 -23.62 12.02
C GLY A 277 -12.88 -22.28 12.69
N ALA A 278 -11.65 -21.80 12.62
CA ALA A 278 -11.27 -20.51 13.20
C ALA A 278 -11.91 -19.32 12.45
N ILE A 279 -12.00 -19.42 11.11
CA ILE A 279 -12.42 -18.31 10.24
C ILE A 279 -13.31 -18.81 9.10
N PRO A 280 -14.49 -18.18 8.88
CA PRO A 280 -15.38 -18.49 7.75
C PRO A 280 -14.71 -18.25 6.38
N PRO A 281 -15.05 -19.02 5.33
CA PRO A 281 -14.44 -18.87 4.01
C PRO A 281 -14.52 -17.46 3.42
N LEU A 282 -15.66 -16.82 3.51
CA LEU A 282 -15.83 -15.44 3.01
C LEU A 282 -15.02 -14.41 3.78
N PHE A 283 -14.65 -14.70 5.03
CA PHE A 283 -13.78 -13.81 5.79
C PHE A 283 -12.33 -13.87 5.27
N ILE A 284 -11.86 -15.03 4.77
CA ILE A 284 -10.56 -15.13 4.08
C ILE A 284 -10.55 -14.25 2.83
N GLN A 285 -11.63 -14.25 2.05
CA GLN A 285 -11.77 -13.33 0.93
C GLN A 285 -11.71 -11.86 1.39
N GLN A 286 -12.42 -11.52 2.45
CA GLN A 286 -12.43 -10.16 3.00
C GLN A 286 -11.03 -9.74 3.46
N LEU A 287 -10.30 -10.61 4.17
CA LEU A 287 -8.92 -10.41 4.58
C LEU A 287 -8.01 -10.15 3.38
N SER A 288 -8.01 -11.06 2.39
CA SER A 288 -7.16 -10.90 1.20
C SER A 288 -7.52 -9.66 0.38
N ARG A 289 -8.81 -9.30 0.30
CA ARG A 289 -9.25 -8.07 -0.38
C ARG A 289 -8.85 -6.80 0.37
N SER A 290 -8.67 -6.85 1.68
CA SER A 290 -8.22 -5.69 2.44
C SER A 290 -6.83 -5.20 2.02
N ARG A 291 -6.05 -6.03 1.31
CA ARG A 291 -4.79 -5.62 0.66
C ARG A 291 -4.95 -4.39 -0.25
N TRP A 292 -6.05 -4.31 -1.00
CA TRP A 292 -6.30 -3.18 -1.91
C TRP A 292 -6.27 -1.81 -1.23
N ARG A 293 -6.41 -1.78 0.10
CA ARG A 293 -6.32 -0.55 0.87
C ARG A 293 -4.91 0.06 0.83
N ILE A 294 -3.87 -0.77 0.66
CA ILE A 294 -2.49 -0.25 0.52
C ILE A 294 -2.34 0.56 -0.77
N ASP A 295 -2.90 0.07 -1.89
CA ASP A 295 -2.83 0.74 -3.18
C ASP A 295 -3.69 2.02 -3.20
N VAL A 296 -4.98 1.87 -2.88
CA VAL A 296 -5.99 2.91 -3.09
C VAL A 296 -5.95 3.98 -1.99
N GLU A 297 -5.79 3.58 -0.73
CA GLU A 297 -5.89 4.51 0.40
C GLU A 297 -4.52 5.02 0.88
N VAL A 298 -3.41 4.30 0.58
CA VAL A 298 -2.06 4.69 1.05
C VAL A 298 -1.18 5.15 -0.11
N PHE A 299 -0.87 4.30 -1.06
CA PHE A 299 0.06 4.65 -2.15
C PHE A 299 -0.48 5.78 -3.01
N GLN A 300 -1.77 5.75 -3.35
CA GLN A 300 -2.38 6.83 -4.10
C GLN A 300 -2.36 8.15 -3.31
N ALA A 301 -2.77 8.13 -2.05
CA ALA A 301 -2.80 9.33 -1.21
C ALA A 301 -1.39 9.91 -0.97
N ILE A 302 -0.41 9.07 -0.60
CA ILE A 302 0.97 9.56 -0.40
C ILE A 302 1.57 10.07 -1.71
N THR A 303 1.22 9.47 -2.85
CA THR A 303 1.67 9.97 -4.16
C THR A 303 1.09 11.32 -4.47
N THR A 304 -0.22 11.50 -4.25
CA THR A 304 -0.95 12.73 -4.59
C THR A 304 -0.67 13.85 -3.59
N ASP A 305 -0.73 13.52 -2.29
CA ASP A 305 -0.75 14.53 -1.22
C ASP A 305 0.63 14.79 -0.61
N CYS A 306 1.56 13.84 -0.74
CA CYS A 306 2.91 13.93 -0.16
C CYS A 306 4.03 13.81 -1.19
N HIS A 307 3.69 13.88 -2.48
CA HIS A 307 4.66 13.85 -3.58
C HIS A 307 5.63 12.66 -3.55
N LEU A 308 5.13 11.46 -3.22
CA LEU A 308 5.97 10.27 -3.08
C LEU A 308 6.80 9.99 -4.35
N LYS A 309 6.20 10.19 -5.53
CA LYS A 309 6.85 9.97 -6.84
C LYS A 309 7.66 11.16 -7.35
N HIS A 310 7.77 12.24 -6.57
CA HIS A 310 8.61 13.39 -6.89
C HIS A 310 9.78 13.46 -5.89
N PRO A 311 10.93 12.89 -6.20
CA PRO A 311 12.08 12.98 -5.32
C PRO A 311 12.59 14.42 -5.29
N ALA A 312 12.47 15.05 -4.12
CA ALA A 312 13.01 16.40 -3.89
C ALA A 312 14.55 16.38 -3.84
N VAL A 313 15.12 15.20 -3.61
CA VAL A 313 16.55 14.94 -3.55
C VAL A 313 16.80 13.56 -4.18
N HIS A 314 17.91 13.41 -4.93
CA HIS A 314 18.28 12.14 -5.58
C HIS A 314 19.66 11.64 -5.11
N GLN A 315 19.94 11.78 -3.82
CA GLN A 315 21.06 11.16 -3.14
C GLN A 315 20.50 10.06 -2.24
N SER A 316 21.11 8.89 -2.22
CA SER A 316 20.53 7.65 -1.67
C SER A 316 20.01 7.79 -0.23
N THR A 317 20.85 8.23 0.71
CA THR A 317 20.45 8.37 2.12
C THR A 317 19.37 9.44 2.31
N ALA A 318 19.55 10.61 1.69
CA ALA A 318 18.59 11.71 1.79
C ALA A 318 17.23 11.33 1.22
N LEU A 319 17.21 10.58 0.11
CA LEU A 319 15.96 10.07 -0.49
C LEU A 319 15.21 9.14 0.46
N VAL A 320 15.92 8.20 1.11
CA VAL A 320 15.34 7.27 2.08
C VAL A 320 14.76 8.02 3.27
N VAL A 321 15.56 8.90 3.89
CA VAL A 321 15.14 9.65 5.09
C VAL A 321 13.95 10.56 4.78
N LEU A 322 14.00 11.31 3.68
CA LEU A 322 12.89 12.20 3.28
C LEU A 322 11.61 11.41 2.98
N THR A 323 11.72 10.26 2.32
CA THR A 323 10.57 9.39 2.04
C THR A 323 9.95 8.87 3.33
N MET A 324 10.76 8.41 4.29
CA MET A 324 10.27 7.98 5.61
C MET A 324 9.58 9.12 6.37
N ILE A 325 10.16 10.33 6.35
CA ILE A 325 9.55 11.51 6.98
C ILE A 325 8.19 11.84 6.32
N ARG A 326 8.09 11.74 5.00
CA ARG A 326 6.81 11.96 4.27
C ARG A 326 5.75 10.96 4.68
N VAL A 327 6.11 9.67 4.75
CA VAL A 327 5.19 8.60 5.19
C VAL A 327 4.78 8.80 6.65
N LEU A 328 5.70 9.18 7.52
CA LEU A 328 5.43 9.47 8.94
C LEU A 328 4.44 10.63 9.09
N ALA A 329 4.68 11.72 8.39
CA ALA A 329 3.85 12.89 8.46
C ALA A 329 2.46 12.65 7.82
N TYR A 330 2.35 11.85 6.75
CA TYR A 330 1.07 11.36 6.25
C TYR A 330 0.32 10.60 7.34
N THR A 331 0.98 9.64 7.98
CA THR A 331 0.40 8.82 9.06
C THR A 331 -0.15 9.69 10.20
N LEU A 332 0.64 10.65 10.68
CA LEU A 332 0.22 11.56 11.76
C LEU A 332 -0.96 12.43 11.35
N SER A 333 -0.92 13.00 10.13
CA SER A 333 -2.00 13.84 9.60
C SER A 333 -3.29 13.05 9.43
N LEU A 334 -3.21 11.83 8.93
CA LEU A 334 -4.37 10.95 8.73
C LEU A 334 -5.02 10.57 10.05
N ILE A 335 -4.21 10.22 11.06
CA ILE A 335 -4.73 9.87 12.40
C ILE A 335 -5.36 11.09 13.06
N PHE A 336 -4.73 12.26 12.94
CA PHE A 336 -5.30 13.51 13.45
C PHE A 336 -6.64 13.83 12.77
N TYR A 337 -6.71 13.73 11.45
CA TYR A 337 -7.95 13.94 10.69
C TYR A 337 -9.08 13.04 11.18
N GLN A 338 -8.79 11.77 11.39
CA GLN A 338 -9.80 10.80 11.79
C GLN A 338 -10.27 10.95 13.26
N ARG A 339 -9.37 11.35 14.14
CA ARG A 339 -9.66 11.35 15.58
C ARG A 339 -10.07 12.70 16.14
N GLN A 340 -9.46 13.77 15.66
CA GLN A 340 -9.62 15.11 16.23
C GLN A 340 -10.62 15.97 15.46
N ILE A 341 -10.81 15.70 14.17
CA ILE A 341 -11.77 16.44 13.38
C ILE A 341 -13.16 15.81 13.59
N CYS A 342 -14.09 16.56 14.16
CA CYS A 342 -15.46 16.09 14.37
C CYS A 342 -16.19 15.86 13.03
N SER A 343 -17.22 15.02 13.03
CA SER A 343 -17.95 14.67 11.83
C SER A 343 -18.48 15.89 11.06
N HIS A 344 -18.91 16.94 11.79
CA HIS A 344 -19.39 18.19 11.18
C HIS A 344 -18.26 18.96 10.49
N ALA A 345 -17.07 19.05 11.10
CA ALA A 345 -15.92 19.69 10.49
C ALA A 345 -15.36 18.87 9.31
N ARG A 346 -15.37 17.53 9.42
CA ARG A 346 -15.01 16.64 8.29
C ARG A 346 -15.91 16.84 7.09
N GLY A 347 -17.21 17.04 7.29
CA GLY A 347 -18.15 17.32 6.21
C GLY A 347 -17.94 18.66 5.48
N ARG A 348 -17.08 19.55 6.03
CA ARG A 348 -16.68 20.80 5.36
C ARG A 348 -15.41 20.67 4.53
N CYS A 349 -14.69 19.55 4.66
CA CYS A 349 -13.50 19.25 3.88
C CYS A 349 -13.87 18.14 2.90
N ASP A 350 -13.61 18.34 1.60
CA ASP A 350 -13.86 17.35 0.55
C ASP A 350 -12.85 16.18 0.59
N GLY A 351 -12.56 15.69 1.81
CA GLY A 351 -11.69 14.57 2.08
C GLY A 351 -10.33 14.96 2.68
N PHE A 352 -9.46 13.96 2.81
CA PHE A 352 -8.14 14.12 3.43
C PHE A 352 -7.24 15.10 2.66
N HIS A 353 -7.32 15.13 1.34
CA HIS A 353 -6.54 16.05 0.50
C HIS A 353 -6.82 17.53 0.83
N GLU A 354 -8.10 17.93 0.92
CA GLU A 354 -8.50 19.27 1.33
C GLU A 354 -8.06 19.58 2.77
N PHE A 355 -8.22 18.62 3.68
CA PHE A 355 -7.74 18.76 5.04
C PHE A 355 -6.22 19.01 5.09
N ALA A 356 -5.43 18.25 4.33
CA ALA A 356 -3.98 18.42 4.28
C ALA A 356 -3.57 19.81 3.77
N LYS A 357 -4.29 20.36 2.77
CA LYS A 357 -4.11 21.76 2.32
C LYS A 357 -4.43 22.75 3.43
N HIS A 358 -5.57 22.61 4.08
CA HIS A 358 -5.95 23.50 5.18
C HIS A 358 -4.96 23.44 6.33
N LEU A 359 -4.46 22.24 6.70
CA LEU A 359 -3.44 22.09 7.72
C LEU A 359 -2.15 22.85 7.36
N ALA A 360 -1.73 22.78 6.11
CA ALA A 360 -0.58 23.54 5.61
C ALA A 360 -0.83 25.07 5.73
N TYR A 361 -2.00 25.54 5.29
CA TYR A 361 -2.37 26.95 5.43
C TYR A 361 -2.42 27.40 6.89
N TRP A 362 -2.99 26.62 7.79
CA TRP A 362 -3.04 26.96 9.21
C TRP A 362 -1.65 26.99 9.84
N PHE A 363 -0.79 26.04 9.50
CA PHE A 363 0.58 26.05 9.98
C PHE A 363 1.35 27.29 9.54
N ILE A 364 1.03 27.81 8.37
CA ILE A 364 1.57 29.03 7.78
C ILE A 364 0.97 30.28 8.44
N ALA A 365 -0.36 30.31 8.62
CA ALA A 365 -1.11 31.48 9.07
C ALA A 365 -1.03 31.75 10.58
N LEU A 366 -0.79 30.72 11.41
CA LEU A 366 -0.56 30.87 12.83
C LEU A 366 0.80 31.54 13.06
N SER A 367 0.84 32.86 12.96
CA SER A 367 1.98 33.63 13.48
C SER A 367 2.18 33.26 14.96
N PRO A 368 3.41 33.06 15.43
CA PRO A 368 3.64 33.04 16.86
C PRO A 368 3.12 34.36 17.41
N ASN A 369 2.10 34.29 18.29
CA ASN A 369 1.76 35.44 19.10
C ASN A 369 3.05 35.87 19.81
N THR A 370 3.61 36.98 19.38
CA THR A 370 4.58 37.73 20.17
C THR A 370 3.80 38.23 21.38
N GLY A 371 3.74 37.42 22.43
CA GLY A 371 3.41 37.86 23.75
C GLY A 371 4.64 38.44 24.41
#